data_17d9e5c9416d133fd2378183f0bc8b85
#
_entry.id   17d9e5c9416d133fd2378183f0bc8b85
#
_cell.length_a   1.000
_cell.length_b   1.000
_cell.length_c   1.000
_cell.angle_alpha   90.00
_cell.angle_beta   90.00
_cell.angle_gamma   90.00
#
_symmetry.space_group_name_H-M   'P 1'
#
loop_
_entity.id
_entity.type
_entity.pdbx_description
1 polymer ?
#
loop_
_entity_poly.entity_id
_entity_poly.type
_entity_poly.pdbx_seq_one_letter_code
_entity_poly.pdbx_strand_id
1 'polypeptide(L)'
;ADIAAELRIPGVLVPRHPGLLSALGTLLSDPVQEMSQTFLTPTLSADVSGMNTALARMEGECMKLLGLEVLGAGGNAVSVDVEVRRAADVRYRGQGFTLEVALPGRELAPGELSDINEGFVRQYTNLYAFANPERAIEIVNLRVIVRRRIAKPQFRELPSRPEGGSLPVSRRTATVGGEEVETAYVQRDDLFAGDEVRGPAVISELGGTTVVPPGQVARVDALGNLMIEIS
;
A
#
# COMPACT_ATOMS: atom_id res chain seq x y z
N ALA A 1 10.76 -12.17 -16.31
CA ALA A 1 9.91 -13.09 -17.06
C ALA A 1 10.01 -14.52 -16.52
N ASP A 2 11.22 -15.07 -16.31
CA ASP A 2 11.44 -16.49 -15.92
C ASP A 2 10.76 -16.85 -14.59
N ILE A 3 10.94 -16.02 -13.55
CA ILE A 3 10.27 -16.20 -12.24
C ILE A 3 8.74 -16.19 -12.40
N ALA A 4 8.23 -15.28 -13.25
CA ALA A 4 6.78 -15.19 -13.47
C ALA A 4 6.26 -16.45 -14.17
N ALA A 5 6.98 -16.98 -15.16
CA ALA A 5 6.64 -18.22 -15.84
C ALA A 5 6.64 -19.41 -14.86
N GLU A 6 7.68 -19.53 -14.03
CA GLU A 6 7.78 -20.61 -13.03
C GLU A 6 6.67 -20.56 -11.98
N LEU A 7 6.29 -19.35 -11.54
CA LEU A 7 5.19 -19.13 -10.60
C LEU A 7 3.80 -19.08 -11.26
N ARG A 8 3.72 -19.28 -12.58
CA ARG A 8 2.48 -19.19 -13.38
C ARG A 8 1.77 -17.84 -13.21
N ILE A 9 2.54 -16.78 -13.11
CA ILE A 9 2.02 -15.41 -13.10
C ILE A 9 1.78 -14.98 -14.55
N PRO A 10 0.55 -14.56 -14.93
CA PRO A 10 0.18 -14.40 -16.34
C PRO A 10 0.83 -13.16 -17.00
N GLY A 11 1.38 -12.24 -16.22
CA GLY A 11 1.96 -11.02 -16.78
C GLY A 11 2.90 -10.32 -15.83
N VAL A 12 3.84 -9.56 -16.40
CA VAL A 12 4.78 -8.71 -15.68
C VAL A 12 4.56 -7.26 -16.09
N LEU A 13 4.31 -6.40 -15.11
CA LEU A 13 4.27 -4.95 -15.30
C LEU A 13 5.61 -4.35 -14.90
N VAL A 14 6.27 -3.68 -15.84
CA VAL A 14 7.48 -2.90 -15.59
C VAL A 14 7.12 -1.42 -15.64
N PRO A 15 7.04 -0.73 -14.50
CA PRO A 15 6.66 0.67 -14.47
C PRO A 15 7.69 1.56 -15.17
N ARG A 16 7.28 2.76 -15.52
CA ARG A 16 8.22 3.78 -15.97
C ARG A 16 9.18 4.12 -14.82
N HIS A 17 10.48 4.09 -15.09
CA HIS A 17 11.54 4.29 -14.09
C HIS A 17 11.51 3.26 -12.92
N PRO A 18 11.63 1.96 -13.20
CA PRO A 18 11.47 0.90 -12.20
C PRO A 18 12.47 1.02 -11.04
N GLY A 19 13.65 1.56 -11.27
CA GLY A 19 14.66 1.84 -10.23
C GLY A 19 14.25 2.91 -9.22
N LEU A 20 13.23 3.73 -9.52
CA LEU A 20 12.73 4.80 -8.65
C LEU A 20 11.37 4.46 -8.01
N LEU A 21 10.89 3.23 -8.13
CA LEU A 21 9.55 2.85 -7.66
C LEU A 21 9.35 3.06 -6.15
N SER A 22 10.39 2.81 -5.33
CA SER A 22 10.34 3.07 -3.89
C SER A 22 10.20 4.56 -3.57
N ALA A 23 10.95 5.42 -4.25
CA ALA A 23 10.84 6.87 -4.09
C ALA A 23 9.45 7.37 -4.51
N LEU A 24 8.92 6.85 -5.62
CA LEU A 24 7.56 7.13 -6.06
C LEU A 24 6.52 6.69 -5.02
N GLY A 25 6.67 5.48 -4.46
CA GLY A 25 5.81 4.97 -3.39
C GLY A 25 5.79 5.91 -2.18
N THR A 26 6.96 6.42 -1.78
CA THR A 26 7.06 7.40 -0.68
C THR A 26 6.33 8.71 -1.01
N LEU A 27 6.46 9.23 -2.22
CA LEU A 27 5.76 10.44 -2.67
C LEU A 27 4.23 10.26 -2.75
N LEU A 28 3.78 9.03 -3.00
CA LEU A 28 2.37 8.69 -3.07
C LEU A 28 1.76 8.33 -1.71
N SER A 29 2.58 8.10 -0.70
CA SER A 29 2.11 7.70 0.63
C SER A 29 1.54 8.90 1.38
N ASP A 30 0.42 8.68 2.06
CA ASP A 30 -0.10 9.65 3.02
C ASP A 30 0.78 9.66 4.27
N PRO A 31 1.09 10.81 4.85
CA PRO A 31 1.69 10.88 6.18
C PRO A 31 0.76 10.23 7.21
N VAL A 32 1.30 9.30 7.97
CA VAL A 32 0.57 8.56 9.02
C VAL A 32 1.33 8.68 10.33
N GLN A 33 0.60 8.94 11.40
CA GLN A 33 1.09 8.86 12.78
C GLN A 33 0.27 7.84 13.54
N GLU A 34 0.94 6.97 14.23
CA GLU A 34 0.33 5.95 15.08
C GLU A 34 0.87 6.06 16.50
N MET A 35 -0.04 6.01 17.46
CA MET A 35 0.28 5.93 18.88
C MET A 35 -0.45 4.77 19.52
N SER A 36 0.22 4.10 20.44
CA SER A 36 -0.35 3.03 21.25
C SER A 36 0.01 3.24 22.72
N GLN A 37 -0.96 2.97 23.59
CA GLN A 37 -0.78 3.03 25.03
C GLN A 37 -1.30 1.74 25.67
N THR A 38 -0.51 1.14 26.55
CA THR A 38 -0.95 -0.01 27.35
C THR A 38 -2.11 0.37 28.25
N PHE A 39 -3.18 -0.42 28.17
CA PHE A 39 -4.42 -0.25 28.94
C PHE A 39 -4.92 -1.61 29.43
N LEU A 40 -4.05 -2.37 30.10
CA LEU A 40 -4.33 -3.76 30.47
C LEU A 40 -5.47 -3.84 31.51
N THR A 41 -6.65 -4.27 31.04
CA THR A 41 -7.85 -4.40 31.88
C THR A 41 -8.85 -5.40 31.27
N PRO A 42 -9.63 -6.12 32.10
CA PRO A 42 -10.76 -6.87 31.57
C PRO A 42 -11.74 -5.95 30.86
N THR A 43 -12.17 -6.32 29.66
CA THR A 43 -12.95 -5.41 28.78
C THR A 43 -14.22 -4.87 29.46
N LEU A 44 -15.03 -5.74 30.07
CA LEU A 44 -16.32 -5.34 30.65
C LEU A 44 -16.22 -4.48 31.93
N SER A 45 -15.03 -4.39 32.54
CA SER A 45 -14.76 -3.55 33.70
C SER A 45 -13.83 -2.39 33.39
N ALA A 46 -13.59 -2.09 32.13
CA ALA A 46 -12.71 -1.02 31.72
C ALA A 46 -13.27 0.36 32.10
N ASP A 47 -12.39 1.25 32.54
CA ASP A 47 -12.72 2.65 32.78
C ASP A 47 -12.90 3.39 31.44
N VAL A 48 -14.13 3.55 30.99
CA VAL A 48 -14.49 4.23 29.74
C VAL A 48 -14.02 5.69 29.72
N SER A 49 -14.08 6.39 30.85
CA SER A 49 -13.60 7.78 30.94
C SER A 49 -12.08 7.84 30.76
N GLY A 50 -11.33 6.94 31.38
CA GLY A 50 -9.90 6.80 31.20
C GLY A 50 -9.54 6.41 29.77
N MET A 51 -10.30 5.51 29.13
CA MET A 51 -10.13 5.16 27.72
C MET A 51 -10.31 6.38 26.81
N ASN A 52 -11.40 7.13 26.97
CA ASN A 52 -11.67 8.32 26.18
C ASN A 52 -10.59 9.39 26.35
N THR A 53 -10.14 9.61 27.58
CA THR A 53 -9.06 10.55 27.88
C THR A 53 -7.74 10.13 27.19
N ALA A 54 -7.38 8.84 27.25
CA ALA A 54 -6.18 8.33 26.62
C ALA A 54 -6.25 8.43 25.10
N LEU A 55 -7.41 8.06 24.49
CA LEU A 55 -7.63 8.16 23.05
C LEU A 55 -7.56 9.60 22.56
N ALA A 56 -8.23 10.54 23.22
CA ALA A 56 -8.21 11.95 22.85
C ALA A 56 -6.81 12.57 22.96
N ARG A 57 -6.05 12.22 24.02
CA ARG A 57 -4.67 12.68 24.16
C ARG A 57 -3.78 12.15 23.04
N MET A 58 -3.82 10.85 22.73
CA MET A 58 -3.03 10.24 21.65
C MET A 58 -3.40 10.85 20.29
N GLU A 59 -4.68 11.10 20.04
CA GLU A 59 -5.15 11.76 18.82
C GLU A 59 -4.57 13.16 18.67
N GLY A 60 -4.63 13.99 19.74
CA GLY A 60 -4.03 15.33 19.74
C GLY A 60 -2.52 15.30 19.50
N GLU A 61 -1.80 14.37 20.11
CA GLU A 61 -0.36 14.19 19.89
C GLU A 61 -0.04 13.76 18.45
N CYS A 62 -0.82 12.81 17.88
CA CYS A 62 -0.68 12.42 16.47
C CYS A 62 -0.93 13.61 15.51
N MET A 63 -1.97 14.40 15.77
CA MET A 63 -2.27 15.59 14.97
C MET A 63 -1.13 16.62 15.03
N LYS A 64 -0.58 16.85 16.21
CA LYS A 64 0.57 17.74 16.41
C LYS A 64 1.78 17.29 15.60
N LEU A 65 2.13 16.01 15.67
CA LEU A 65 3.26 15.43 14.93
C LEU A 65 3.07 15.52 13.40
N LEU A 66 1.82 15.49 12.93
CA LEU A 66 1.48 15.70 11.51
C LEU A 66 1.41 17.18 11.10
N GLY A 67 1.69 18.11 12.02
CA GLY A 67 1.64 19.56 11.77
C GLY A 67 0.22 20.11 11.56
N LEU A 68 -0.80 19.44 12.11
CA LEU A 68 -2.21 19.79 11.88
C LEU A 68 -2.73 20.85 12.87
N GLU A 69 -2.04 21.09 13.98
CA GLU A 69 -2.41 22.13 14.96
C GLU A 69 -2.31 23.57 14.43
N VAL A 70 -1.38 23.80 13.52
CA VAL A 70 -1.10 25.17 12.97
C VAL A 70 -2.18 25.62 11.99
N LEU A 71 -2.98 24.69 11.46
CA LEU A 71 -3.97 24.99 10.42
C LEU A 71 -5.29 25.54 10.97
N GLY A 72 -5.49 25.52 12.30
CA GLY A 72 -6.70 26.01 12.97
C GLY A 72 -6.62 27.45 13.55
N ALA A 73 -5.44 28.06 13.64
CA ALA A 73 -5.23 29.26 14.45
C ALA A 73 -5.10 30.59 13.68
N GLY A 74 -5.34 30.66 12.38
CA GLY A 74 -5.34 31.93 11.69
C GLY A 74 -5.13 31.87 10.18
N GLY A 75 -6.20 32.08 9.44
CA GLY A 75 -6.18 32.56 8.06
C GLY A 75 -5.97 31.49 6.99
N ASN A 76 -6.99 31.29 6.17
CA ASN A 76 -7.12 30.32 5.08
C ASN A 76 -7.04 28.85 5.55
N ALA A 77 -8.19 28.35 6.04
CA ALA A 77 -8.38 26.93 6.30
C ALA A 77 -8.23 26.15 4.98
N VAL A 78 -7.03 25.67 4.72
CA VAL A 78 -6.86 24.57 3.77
C VAL A 78 -7.62 23.41 4.40
N SER A 79 -8.71 22.99 3.79
CA SER A 79 -9.43 21.78 4.21
C SER A 79 -8.45 20.62 4.13
N VAL A 80 -7.90 20.23 5.27
CA VAL A 80 -7.00 19.07 5.36
C VAL A 80 -7.88 17.84 5.57
N ASP A 81 -7.85 16.93 4.61
CA ASP A 81 -8.56 15.64 4.76
C ASP A 81 -7.78 14.76 5.73
N VAL A 82 -8.36 14.54 6.90
CA VAL A 82 -7.77 13.76 7.99
C VAL A 82 -8.66 12.56 8.29
N GLU A 83 -8.08 11.40 8.27
CA GLU A 83 -8.71 10.15 8.72
C GLU A 83 -8.17 9.78 10.10
N VAL A 84 -9.06 9.63 11.08
CA VAL A 84 -8.72 9.16 12.43
C VAL A 84 -9.32 7.78 12.61
N ARG A 85 -8.49 6.80 12.97
CA ARG A 85 -8.90 5.46 13.36
C ARG A 85 -8.51 5.21 14.81
N ARG A 86 -9.47 4.71 15.59
CA ARG A 86 -9.27 4.28 16.96
C ARG A 86 -9.46 2.77 17.03
N ALA A 87 -8.65 2.09 17.81
CA ALA A 87 -8.72 0.64 17.99
C ALA A 87 -8.29 0.23 19.39
N ALA A 88 -8.67 -0.97 19.78
CA ALA A 88 -8.14 -1.66 20.95
C ALA A 88 -7.48 -2.97 20.53
N ASP A 89 -6.30 -3.25 21.06
CA ASP A 89 -5.68 -4.57 20.99
C ASP A 89 -6.29 -5.45 22.07
N VAL A 90 -7.00 -6.47 21.67
CA VAL A 90 -7.83 -7.30 22.56
C VAL A 90 -7.39 -8.76 22.47
N ARG A 91 -7.44 -9.48 23.57
CA ARG A 91 -7.11 -10.90 23.62
C ARG A 91 -7.93 -11.65 24.65
N TYR A 92 -7.95 -12.97 24.57
CA TYR A 92 -8.30 -13.77 25.73
C TYR A 92 -7.23 -13.65 26.81
N ARG A 93 -7.65 -13.54 28.05
CA ARG A 93 -6.73 -13.39 29.19
C ARG A 93 -5.67 -14.49 29.20
N GLY A 94 -4.41 -14.08 29.26
CA GLY A 94 -3.26 -14.98 29.23
C GLY A 94 -2.87 -15.49 27.85
N GLN A 95 -3.44 -14.96 26.77
CA GLN A 95 -3.05 -15.29 25.40
C GLN A 95 -1.82 -14.45 24.98
N GLY A 96 -0.94 -15.03 24.17
CA GLY A 96 0.30 -14.38 23.74
C GLY A 96 0.14 -13.36 22.61
N PHE A 97 -0.98 -13.35 21.89
CA PHE A 97 -1.26 -12.44 20.76
C PHE A 97 -2.58 -11.70 20.97
N THR A 98 -2.74 -10.58 20.29
CA THR A 98 -3.93 -9.73 20.30
C THR A 98 -4.56 -9.67 18.91
N LEU A 99 -5.85 -9.35 18.86
CA LEU A 99 -6.56 -8.92 17.65
C LEU A 99 -6.94 -7.45 17.80
N GLU A 100 -6.82 -6.69 16.73
CA GLU A 100 -7.23 -5.30 16.69
C GLU A 100 -8.74 -5.20 16.51
N VAL A 101 -9.44 -4.62 17.48
CA VAL A 101 -10.88 -4.33 17.40
C VAL A 101 -11.07 -2.84 17.17
N ALA A 102 -11.75 -2.48 16.09
CA ALA A 102 -12.04 -1.08 15.80
C ALA A 102 -12.97 -0.47 16.87
N LEU A 103 -12.64 0.76 17.26
CA LEU A 103 -13.46 1.58 18.14
C LEU A 103 -14.14 2.69 17.35
N PRO A 104 -15.27 3.25 17.85
CA PRO A 104 -15.93 4.36 17.17
C PRO A 104 -15.05 5.61 17.12
N GLY A 105 -15.21 6.41 16.06
CA GLY A 105 -14.50 7.70 15.88
C GLY A 105 -14.97 8.82 16.83
N ARG A 106 -15.83 8.52 17.79
CA ARG A 106 -16.35 9.40 18.84
C ARG A 106 -16.00 8.86 20.23
N GLU A 107 -16.39 9.56 21.27
CA GLU A 107 -16.27 9.03 22.63
C GLU A 107 -17.08 7.75 22.81
N LEU A 108 -16.48 6.80 23.52
CA LEU A 108 -17.09 5.54 23.91
C LEU A 108 -18.13 5.79 25.01
N ALA A 109 -19.30 5.15 24.90
CA ALA A 109 -20.26 5.05 25.97
C ALA A 109 -20.03 3.77 26.81
N PRO A 110 -20.41 3.76 28.09
CA PRO A 110 -20.23 2.58 28.96
C PRO A 110 -20.84 1.28 28.39
N GLY A 111 -21.96 1.38 27.68
CA GLY A 111 -22.63 0.23 27.06
C GLY A 111 -21.88 -0.39 25.87
N GLU A 112 -20.87 0.29 25.32
CA GLU A 112 -20.14 -0.16 24.13
C GLU A 112 -18.95 -1.09 24.45
N LEU A 113 -18.68 -1.34 25.73
CA LEU A 113 -17.67 -2.33 26.13
C LEU A 113 -18.03 -3.76 25.68
N SER A 114 -19.32 -4.08 25.63
CA SER A 114 -19.82 -5.35 25.06
C SER A 114 -19.53 -5.46 23.57
N ASP A 115 -19.63 -4.37 22.81
CA ASP A 115 -19.38 -4.34 21.37
C ASP A 115 -17.91 -4.68 21.05
N ILE A 116 -16.98 -4.28 21.94
CA ILE A 116 -15.56 -4.65 21.84
C ILE A 116 -15.39 -6.16 21.98
N ASN A 117 -16.06 -6.78 22.97
CA ASN A 117 -16.02 -8.23 23.14
C ASN A 117 -16.63 -8.98 21.94
N GLU A 118 -17.78 -8.52 21.46
CA GLU A 118 -18.43 -9.11 20.29
C GLU A 118 -17.57 -8.96 19.04
N GLY A 119 -16.94 -7.80 18.85
CA GLY A 119 -16.00 -7.56 17.76
C GLY A 119 -14.81 -8.52 17.79
N PHE A 120 -14.23 -8.72 18.98
CA PHE A 120 -13.15 -9.68 19.18
C PHE A 120 -13.60 -11.12 18.88
N VAL A 121 -14.71 -11.57 19.46
CA VAL A 121 -15.25 -12.92 19.28
C VAL A 121 -15.53 -13.20 17.81
N ARG A 122 -16.14 -12.25 17.09
CA ARG A 122 -16.41 -12.37 15.65
C ARG A 122 -15.12 -12.51 14.84
N GLN A 123 -14.11 -11.68 15.08
CA GLN A 123 -12.82 -11.77 14.38
C GLN A 123 -12.09 -13.08 14.72
N TYR A 124 -12.10 -13.46 15.99
CA TYR A 124 -11.45 -14.68 16.46
C TYR A 124 -12.08 -15.91 15.81
N THR A 125 -13.41 -15.95 15.74
CA THR A 125 -14.13 -17.04 15.06
C THR A 125 -13.82 -17.10 13.56
N ASN A 126 -13.71 -15.95 12.91
CA ASN A 126 -13.35 -15.92 11.48
C ASN A 126 -11.94 -16.45 11.21
N LEU A 127 -11.00 -16.22 12.13
CA LEU A 127 -9.59 -16.66 11.97
C LEU A 127 -9.37 -18.12 12.38
N TYR A 128 -10.05 -18.58 13.43
CA TYR A 128 -9.78 -19.87 14.05
C TYR A 128 -10.95 -20.86 13.98
N ALA A 129 -12.06 -20.46 13.37
CA ALA A 129 -13.30 -21.25 13.24
C ALA A 129 -14.01 -21.60 14.57
N PHE A 130 -13.53 -21.09 15.70
CA PHE A 130 -14.16 -21.24 17.01
C PHE A 130 -13.86 -20.05 17.92
N ALA A 131 -14.66 -19.83 18.95
CA ALA A 131 -14.39 -18.92 20.05
C ALA A 131 -14.82 -19.56 21.37
N ASN A 132 -14.20 -19.20 22.47
CA ASN A 132 -14.56 -19.68 23.81
C ASN A 132 -15.32 -18.57 24.58
N PRO A 133 -16.66 -18.66 24.71
CA PRO A 133 -17.46 -17.61 25.36
C PRO A 133 -17.23 -17.49 26.86
N GLU A 134 -16.69 -18.53 27.51
CA GLU A 134 -16.45 -18.53 28.95
C GLU A 134 -15.12 -17.90 29.35
N ARG A 135 -14.22 -17.70 28.38
CA ARG A 135 -12.90 -17.18 28.65
C ARG A 135 -12.94 -15.65 28.73
N ALA A 136 -12.39 -15.11 29.81
CA ALA A 136 -12.30 -13.66 30.00
C ALA A 136 -11.50 -12.99 28.87
N ILE A 137 -12.02 -11.87 28.38
CA ILE A 137 -11.42 -11.02 27.35
C ILE A 137 -10.85 -9.78 28.03
N GLU A 138 -9.66 -9.37 27.62
CA GLU A 138 -8.97 -8.19 28.14
C GLU A 138 -8.46 -7.28 27.02
N ILE A 139 -8.56 -5.97 27.24
CA ILE A 139 -7.89 -4.95 26.45
C ILE A 139 -6.42 -4.93 26.90
N VAL A 140 -5.50 -4.92 25.95
CA VAL A 140 -4.05 -4.83 26.21
C VAL A 140 -3.56 -3.42 25.92
N ASN A 141 -3.92 -2.86 24.77
CA ASN A 141 -3.56 -1.51 24.37
C ASN A 141 -4.76 -0.77 23.78
N LEU A 142 -4.71 0.55 23.87
CA LEU A 142 -5.49 1.45 23.04
C LEU A 142 -4.57 1.99 21.94
N ARG A 143 -5.11 2.17 20.76
CA ARG A 143 -4.38 2.60 19.57
C ARG A 143 -5.11 3.71 18.85
N VAL A 144 -4.38 4.70 18.38
CA VAL A 144 -4.87 5.77 17.52
C VAL A 144 -3.97 5.88 16.30
N ILE A 145 -4.57 5.93 15.13
CA ILE A 145 -3.91 6.12 13.85
C ILE A 145 -4.52 7.36 13.22
N VAL A 146 -3.69 8.36 12.94
CA VAL A 146 -4.09 9.57 12.22
C VAL A 146 -3.37 9.60 10.88
N ARG A 147 -4.15 9.71 9.81
CA ARG A 147 -3.65 9.79 8.44
C ARG A 147 -4.05 11.14 7.85
N ARG A 148 -3.08 11.88 7.35
CA ARG A 148 -3.31 13.09 6.56
C ARG A 148 -3.34 12.72 5.08
N ARG A 149 -4.50 12.78 4.45
CA ARG A 149 -4.61 12.57 3.02
C ARG A 149 -3.99 13.73 2.27
N ILE A 150 -3.08 13.44 1.35
CA ILE A 150 -2.43 14.42 0.49
C ILE A 150 -2.93 14.28 -0.94
N ALA A 151 -2.95 15.39 -1.67
CA ALA A 151 -3.20 15.36 -3.10
C ALA A 151 -2.15 14.47 -3.79
N LYS A 152 -2.59 13.48 -4.54
CA LYS A 152 -1.69 12.59 -5.28
C LYS A 152 -1.30 13.23 -6.59
N PRO A 153 -0.02 13.13 -7.00
CA PRO A 153 0.39 13.59 -8.32
C PRO A 153 -0.37 12.81 -9.40
N GLN A 154 -0.80 13.53 -10.41
CA GLN A 154 -1.38 12.91 -11.60
C GLN A 154 -0.25 12.53 -12.54
N PHE A 155 -0.26 11.29 -13.00
CA PHE A 155 0.69 10.83 -14.00
C PHE A 155 0.25 11.34 -15.38
N ARG A 156 1.21 11.91 -16.10
CA ARG A 156 0.95 12.35 -17.45
C ARG A 156 0.95 11.15 -18.39
N GLU A 157 -0.08 11.04 -19.21
CA GLU A 157 -0.14 10.02 -20.25
C GLU A 157 0.94 10.24 -21.31
N LEU A 158 1.48 9.13 -21.78
CA LEU A 158 2.42 9.11 -22.89
C LEU A 158 1.65 9.33 -24.19
N PRO A 159 2.09 10.19 -25.09
CA PRO A 159 1.44 10.35 -26.39
C PRO A 159 1.54 9.05 -27.21
N SER A 160 0.61 8.86 -28.13
CA SER A 160 0.75 7.83 -29.14
C SER A 160 1.80 8.21 -30.17
N ARG A 161 2.39 7.22 -30.83
CA ARG A 161 3.37 7.46 -31.89
C ARG A 161 2.74 8.27 -33.05
N PRO A 162 3.43 9.31 -33.52
CA PRO A 162 2.95 10.05 -34.70
C PRO A 162 2.79 9.13 -35.92
N GLU A 163 1.82 9.45 -36.76
CA GLU A 163 1.55 8.69 -37.99
C GLU A 163 2.80 8.68 -38.88
N GLY A 164 3.17 7.51 -39.39
CA GLY A 164 4.39 7.31 -40.17
C GLY A 164 5.68 7.23 -39.36
N GLY A 165 5.65 7.42 -38.05
CA GLY A 165 6.80 7.26 -37.19
C GLY A 165 7.18 5.78 -36.99
N SER A 166 8.47 5.48 -36.93
CA SER A 166 8.98 4.14 -36.64
C SER A 166 9.73 4.11 -35.31
N LEU A 167 9.68 2.98 -34.62
CA LEU A 167 10.48 2.77 -33.39
C LEU A 167 11.95 2.58 -33.79
N PRO A 168 12.90 3.38 -33.27
CA PRO A 168 14.32 3.16 -33.49
C PRO A 168 14.76 1.85 -32.83
N VAL A 169 15.25 0.90 -33.62
CA VAL A 169 15.72 -0.41 -33.14
C VAL A 169 17.11 -0.66 -33.69
N SER A 170 18.07 -0.91 -32.81
CA SER A 170 19.35 -1.48 -33.20
C SER A 170 19.34 -2.99 -32.93
N ARG A 171 20.11 -3.76 -33.70
CA ARG A 171 20.20 -5.22 -33.55
C ARG A 171 21.63 -5.63 -33.27
N ARG A 172 21.81 -6.56 -32.33
CA ARG A 172 23.10 -7.11 -31.93
C ARG A 172 22.88 -8.55 -31.47
N THR A 173 23.93 -9.37 -31.59
CA THR A 173 23.95 -10.71 -30.99
C THR A 173 24.06 -10.58 -29.47
N ALA A 174 23.18 -11.27 -28.74
CA ALA A 174 23.24 -11.39 -27.27
C ALA A 174 22.96 -12.84 -26.87
N THR A 175 23.45 -13.21 -25.68
CA THR A 175 23.13 -14.52 -25.10
C THR A 175 21.84 -14.40 -24.29
N VAL A 176 20.81 -15.11 -24.72
CA VAL A 176 19.50 -15.17 -24.04
C VAL A 176 19.17 -16.64 -23.79
N GLY A 177 18.95 -17.02 -22.53
CA GLY A 177 18.68 -18.43 -22.17
C GLY A 177 19.87 -19.40 -22.46
N GLY A 178 21.09 -18.88 -22.60
CA GLY A 178 22.30 -19.67 -22.93
C GLY A 178 22.56 -19.81 -24.41
N GLU A 179 21.74 -19.25 -25.28
CA GLU A 179 21.91 -19.29 -26.74
C GLU A 179 22.22 -17.88 -27.28
N GLU A 180 23.09 -17.83 -28.30
CA GLU A 180 23.35 -16.59 -29.04
C GLU A 180 22.24 -16.33 -30.05
N VAL A 181 21.53 -15.19 -29.84
CA VAL A 181 20.40 -14.80 -30.70
C VAL A 181 20.51 -13.34 -31.14
N GLU A 182 20.03 -13.04 -32.35
CA GLU A 182 19.89 -11.66 -32.78
C GLU A 182 18.81 -10.96 -31.94
N THR A 183 19.22 -9.96 -31.17
CA THR A 183 18.43 -9.29 -30.16
C THR A 183 18.20 -7.82 -30.53
N ALA A 184 16.96 -7.35 -30.43
CA ALA A 184 16.60 -5.95 -30.62
C ALA A 184 16.98 -5.12 -29.39
N TYR A 185 17.57 -3.94 -29.62
CA TYR A 185 17.88 -2.96 -28.56
C TYR A 185 17.09 -1.69 -28.79
N VAL A 186 16.34 -1.27 -27.79
CA VAL A 186 15.44 -0.12 -27.81
C VAL A 186 15.71 0.76 -26.59
N GLN A 187 15.68 2.07 -26.76
CA GLN A 187 15.70 3.00 -25.63
C GLN A 187 14.27 3.20 -25.11
N ARG A 188 14.11 3.19 -23.80
CA ARG A 188 12.81 3.40 -23.16
C ARG A 188 12.16 4.73 -23.54
N ASP A 189 13.00 5.78 -23.70
CA ASP A 189 12.54 7.13 -24.02
C ASP A 189 12.05 7.28 -25.48
N ASP A 190 12.35 6.32 -26.36
CA ASP A 190 11.87 6.27 -27.74
C ASP A 190 10.49 5.61 -27.86
N LEU A 191 9.94 5.06 -26.77
CA LEU A 191 8.66 4.36 -26.73
C LEU A 191 7.49 5.34 -26.56
N PHE A 192 6.41 5.05 -27.26
CA PHE A 192 5.13 5.76 -27.20
C PHE A 192 4.03 4.82 -26.71
N ALA A 193 2.91 5.39 -26.25
CA ALA A 193 1.74 4.59 -25.87
C ALA A 193 1.26 3.75 -27.05
N GLY A 194 1.01 2.47 -26.82
CA GLY A 194 0.58 1.50 -27.82
C GLY A 194 1.70 0.81 -28.60
N ASP A 195 2.97 1.21 -28.40
CA ASP A 195 4.08 0.50 -29.04
C ASP A 195 4.21 -0.95 -28.52
N GLU A 196 4.67 -1.83 -29.41
CA GLU A 196 4.98 -3.21 -29.10
C GLU A 196 6.47 -3.49 -29.37
N VAL A 197 7.13 -4.09 -28.39
CA VAL A 197 8.52 -4.59 -28.54
C VAL A 197 8.48 -6.11 -28.44
N ARG A 198 8.80 -6.78 -29.54
CA ARG A 198 8.82 -8.24 -29.61
C ARG A 198 10.19 -8.76 -29.25
N GLY A 199 10.21 -9.79 -28.39
CA GLY A 199 11.43 -10.50 -27.98
C GLY A 199 11.99 -11.45 -29.07
N PRO A 200 13.30 -11.76 -29.01
CA PRO A 200 14.22 -11.30 -27.99
C PRO A 200 14.57 -9.82 -28.11
N ALA A 201 14.42 -9.07 -27.03
CA ALA A 201 14.70 -7.64 -27.01
C ALA A 201 15.22 -7.16 -25.65
N VAL A 202 15.99 -6.07 -25.69
CA VAL A 202 16.51 -5.35 -24.53
C VAL A 202 16.02 -3.92 -24.61
N ILE A 203 15.23 -3.50 -23.61
CA ILE A 203 14.76 -2.12 -23.47
C ILE A 203 15.59 -1.48 -22.37
N SER A 204 16.40 -0.48 -22.75
CA SER A 204 17.33 0.20 -21.83
C SER A 204 16.79 1.54 -21.37
N GLU A 205 17.00 1.87 -20.12
CA GLU A 205 16.71 3.18 -19.52
C GLU A 205 17.79 3.57 -18.52
N LEU A 206 17.80 4.83 -18.06
CA LEU A 206 18.87 5.35 -17.18
C LEU A 206 19.02 4.53 -15.89
N GLY A 207 17.94 4.01 -15.32
CA GLY A 207 17.94 3.30 -14.03
C GLY A 207 17.74 1.80 -14.13
N GLY A 208 17.69 1.21 -15.34
CA GLY A 208 17.41 -0.21 -15.47
C GLY A 208 17.43 -0.73 -16.90
N THR A 209 17.21 -2.03 -17.00
CA THR A 209 17.12 -2.73 -18.28
C THR A 209 16.02 -3.78 -18.19
N THR A 210 15.11 -3.78 -19.16
CA THR A 210 14.07 -4.80 -19.29
C THR A 210 14.41 -5.73 -20.42
N VAL A 211 14.49 -7.03 -20.12
CA VAL A 211 14.67 -8.07 -21.13
C VAL A 211 13.30 -8.65 -21.49
N VAL A 212 12.99 -8.66 -22.78
CA VAL A 212 11.81 -9.32 -23.35
C VAL A 212 12.28 -10.65 -23.95
N PRO A 213 11.91 -11.79 -23.37
CA PRO A 213 12.33 -13.10 -23.86
C PRO A 213 11.83 -13.41 -25.29
N PRO A 214 12.44 -14.38 -25.98
CA PRO A 214 11.92 -14.88 -27.24
C PRO A 214 10.45 -15.33 -27.13
N GLY A 215 9.65 -14.98 -28.12
CA GLY A 215 8.22 -15.33 -28.17
C GLY A 215 7.30 -14.45 -27.34
N GLN A 216 7.85 -13.60 -26.45
CA GLN A 216 7.06 -12.66 -25.65
C GLN A 216 6.99 -11.27 -26.31
N VAL A 217 6.00 -10.48 -25.89
CA VAL A 217 5.79 -9.11 -26.37
C VAL A 217 5.62 -8.18 -25.19
N ALA A 218 6.39 -7.10 -25.15
CA ALA A 218 6.17 -5.99 -24.23
C ALA A 218 5.30 -4.93 -24.92
N ARG A 219 4.15 -4.59 -24.33
CA ARG A 219 3.24 -3.55 -24.78
C ARG A 219 3.35 -2.33 -23.88
N VAL A 220 3.39 -1.15 -24.47
CA VAL A 220 3.45 0.12 -23.75
C VAL A 220 2.03 0.60 -23.48
N ASP A 221 1.66 0.76 -22.21
CA ASP A 221 0.37 1.33 -21.83
C ASP A 221 0.34 2.87 -21.93
N ALA A 222 -0.83 3.47 -21.67
CA ALA A 222 -1.01 4.92 -21.71
C ALA A 222 -0.12 5.68 -20.71
N LEU A 223 0.31 5.06 -19.62
CA LEU A 223 1.20 5.67 -18.62
C LEU A 223 2.69 5.42 -18.90
N GLY A 224 2.99 4.68 -19.97
CA GLY A 224 4.34 4.31 -20.35
C GLY A 224 4.89 3.11 -19.58
N ASN A 225 4.06 2.31 -18.91
CA ASN A 225 4.50 1.04 -18.33
C ASN A 225 4.64 -0.02 -19.45
N LEU A 226 5.50 -1.01 -19.24
CA LEU A 226 5.55 -2.18 -20.11
C LEU A 226 4.74 -3.31 -19.49
N MET A 227 3.80 -3.84 -20.28
CA MET A 227 3.07 -5.06 -19.96
C MET A 227 3.66 -6.19 -20.78
N ILE A 228 4.25 -7.20 -20.11
CA ILE A 228 4.80 -8.40 -20.75
C ILE A 228 3.87 -9.56 -20.40
N GLU A 229 3.21 -10.12 -21.38
CA GLU A 229 2.39 -11.32 -21.23
C GLU A 229 3.31 -12.54 -21.17
N ILE A 230 3.12 -13.37 -20.15
CA ILE A 230 3.89 -14.61 -19.94
C ILE A 230 3.06 -15.76 -20.50
N SER A 231 3.62 -16.43 -21.48
CA SER A 231 3.03 -17.59 -22.14
C SER A 231 3.47 -18.91 -21.52
#